data_d964d04fae6cfcd54dcdf6f5f60e3405
#
_entry.id   d964d04fae6cfcd54dcdf6f5f60e3405
#
_cell.length_a   1.000
_cell.length_b   1.000
_cell.length_c   1.000
_cell.angle_alpha   90.00
_cell.angle_beta   90.00
_cell.angle_gamma   90.00
#
_symmetry.space_group_name_H-M   'P 1'
#
loop_
_entity.id
_entity.type
_entity.pdbx_description
1 polymer ?
#
loop_
_entity_poly.entity_id
_entity_poly.type
_entity_poly.pdbx_seq_one_letter_code
_entity_poly.pdbx_strand_id
1 'polypeptide(L)'
;MSTDEPLSGNPSSRTGQNDARTTRPMPVAGEAGADGFIASLSNGRYQLVERIGAGSIGQVWRAQDTTLQREVAIKTINLATSADPSTEARFRREAIATAGLNHPNIVQIYDSGVDGHSAYIVMEFLHGPNLQSIVTKRGPIDWRDAVPLLAQVAAGLGSAHRLGVVHRDVKPANVVLSSEELTSTPKLVDFGIARLADQQATALTSTMTAIGSAAYMSPEQAAGERVGPNSDMYSFGCLMMTVLTGQPPFPGESPVAVARAQVYDTPPLLRSRVPDAPASLENLVAALMNKRPEARPSATETVAALNAIHGDPDAPGLIEPPRPAGPGT
;
A
#
# COMPACT_ATOMS: atom_id res chain seq x y z
N MET A 1 69.14 -56.48 -9.08
CA MET A 1 70.02 -55.69 -9.99
C MET A 1 69.57 -54.30 -9.92
N SER A 2 70.17 -53.57 -9.04
CA SER A 2 71.20 -52.53 -9.23
C SER A 2 70.58 -51.29 -9.75
N THR A 3 70.51 -50.33 -8.88
CA THR A 3 71.37 -49.18 -8.46
C THR A 3 70.91 -47.95 -9.23
N ASP A 4 70.81 -46.73 -8.78
CA ASP A 4 71.47 -46.00 -7.70
C ASP A 4 70.78 -44.69 -7.46
N GLU A 5 70.66 -44.24 -6.26
CA GLU A 5 70.59 -42.78 -5.82
C GLU A 5 71.96 -42.14 -6.06
N PRO A 6 72.20 -40.82 -5.99
CA PRO A 6 71.85 -39.99 -4.82
C PRO A 6 71.71 -38.47 -5.03
N LEU A 7 71.09 -37.81 -4.03
CA LEU A 7 71.51 -36.67 -3.21
C LEU A 7 71.66 -35.22 -3.82
N SER A 8 70.97 -34.35 -3.28
CA SER A 8 71.30 -33.24 -2.34
C SER A 8 71.04 -31.85 -2.86
N GLY A 9 70.45 -31.04 -1.98
CA GLY A 9 70.69 -29.62 -1.95
C GLY A 9 69.52 -28.71 -1.55
N ASN A 10 69.20 -28.62 -0.26
CA ASN A 10 68.54 -27.45 0.31
C ASN A 10 69.63 -26.43 0.69
N PRO A 11 69.48 -25.09 0.65
CA PRO A 11 68.72 -24.41 1.71
C PRO A 11 68.03 -23.07 1.33
N SER A 12 66.99 -22.76 2.11
CA SER A 12 66.64 -21.48 2.77
C SER A 12 66.69 -20.17 1.99
N SER A 13 65.56 -19.46 1.89
CA SER A 13 65.31 -18.17 2.60
C SER A 13 63.97 -17.56 2.27
N ARG A 14 63.20 -17.43 3.31
CA ARG A 14 62.47 -16.26 3.83
C ARG A 14 61.71 -15.33 2.88
N THR A 15 60.45 -15.14 3.28
CA THR A 15 59.66 -13.90 3.44
C THR A 15 58.93 -13.36 2.23
N GLY A 16 57.62 -13.23 2.42
CA GLY A 16 56.75 -12.41 1.60
C GLY A 16 55.29 -12.81 1.71
N GLN A 17 54.69 -12.73 2.90
CA GLN A 17 53.25 -12.63 3.03
C GLN A 17 52.82 -11.38 2.27
N ASN A 18 52.11 -11.53 1.18
CA ASN A 18 51.30 -10.50 0.57
C ASN A 18 49.88 -11.00 0.58
N ASP A 19 49.12 -10.48 1.55
CA ASP A 19 47.67 -10.48 1.58
C ASP A 19 47.12 -9.78 0.32
N ALA A 20 46.88 -10.55 -0.73
CA ALA A 20 46.07 -10.11 -1.83
C ALA A 20 44.59 -10.16 -1.39
N ARG A 21 44.14 -9.10 -0.72
CA ARG A 21 42.71 -8.79 -0.66
C ARG A 21 42.21 -8.72 -2.09
N THR A 22 41.49 -9.77 -2.49
CA THR A 22 40.75 -9.81 -3.73
C THR A 22 39.60 -8.80 -3.59
N THR A 23 39.86 -7.57 -3.97
CA THR A 23 38.81 -6.57 -4.23
C THR A 23 38.03 -7.06 -5.43
N ARG A 24 36.87 -7.65 -5.15
CA ARG A 24 35.85 -7.94 -6.17
C ARG A 24 35.51 -6.60 -6.82
N PRO A 25 35.62 -6.45 -8.14
CA PRO A 25 35.24 -5.20 -8.78
C PRO A 25 33.76 -4.97 -8.56
N MET A 26 33.38 -3.79 -8.06
CA MET A 26 32.00 -3.36 -7.97
C MET A 26 31.44 -3.24 -9.39
N PRO A 27 30.21 -3.72 -9.66
CA PRO A 27 29.60 -3.57 -10.98
C PRO A 27 29.43 -2.07 -11.29
N VAL A 28 29.87 -1.69 -12.47
CA VAL A 28 29.70 -0.35 -13.02
C VAL A 28 28.21 -0.11 -13.25
N ALA A 29 27.75 1.10 -12.91
CA ALA A 29 26.37 1.55 -13.11
C ALA A 29 25.92 1.30 -14.57
N GLY A 30 24.78 0.62 -14.76
CA GLY A 30 24.08 0.56 -16.04
C GLY A 30 23.98 -0.77 -16.77
N GLU A 31 24.50 -1.89 -16.24
CA GLU A 31 24.29 -3.19 -16.87
C GLU A 31 22.99 -3.83 -16.37
N ALA A 32 21.98 -3.89 -17.23
CA ALA A 32 20.84 -4.77 -17.04
C ALA A 32 21.33 -6.22 -17.07
N GLY A 33 21.16 -6.94 -15.96
CA GLY A 33 21.40 -8.39 -15.94
C GLY A 33 20.48 -9.13 -16.93
N ALA A 34 20.78 -10.38 -17.24
CA ALA A 34 20.12 -11.20 -18.26
C ALA A 34 18.58 -11.31 -18.12
N ASP A 35 17.99 -10.84 -16.99
CA ASP A 35 16.54 -10.80 -16.70
C ASP A 35 15.98 -9.36 -16.66
N GLY A 36 16.67 -8.33 -17.17
CA GLY A 36 16.22 -6.94 -17.10
C GLY A 36 16.21 -6.36 -15.68
N PHE A 37 16.99 -6.92 -14.76
CA PHE A 37 17.05 -6.52 -13.36
C PHE A 37 17.86 -5.22 -13.21
N ILE A 38 17.23 -4.16 -12.71
CA ILE A 38 17.90 -2.92 -12.37
C ILE A 38 18.54 -3.08 -10.99
N ALA A 39 19.87 -3.20 -10.94
CA ALA A 39 20.60 -3.36 -9.67
C ALA A 39 20.67 -2.04 -8.87
N SER A 40 20.61 -0.90 -9.55
CA SER A 40 20.68 0.43 -8.92
C SER A 40 19.92 1.47 -9.73
N LEU A 41 19.54 2.58 -9.06
CA LEU A 41 18.86 3.73 -9.64
C LEU A 41 19.61 5.02 -9.29
N SER A 42 19.35 6.09 -10.05
CA SER A 42 19.94 7.42 -9.81
C SER A 42 21.47 7.39 -9.73
N ASN A 43 22.11 6.88 -10.80
CA ASN A 43 23.57 6.75 -10.90
C ASN A 43 24.19 5.98 -9.72
N GLY A 44 23.54 4.93 -9.24
CA GLY A 44 24.05 4.09 -8.15
C GLY A 44 23.74 4.60 -6.74
N ARG A 45 23.03 5.72 -6.58
CA ARG A 45 22.63 6.20 -5.26
C ARG A 45 21.73 5.23 -4.54
N TYR A 46 20.75 4.66 -5.22
CA TYR A 46 19.81 3.69 -4.63
C TYR A 46 20.14 2.28 -5.10
N GLN A 47 20.62 1.46 -4.19
CA GLN A 47 20.92 0.04 -4.45
C GLN A 47 19.72 -0.80 -4.07
N LEU A 48 19.14 -1.51 -5.06
CA LEU A 48 18.03 -2.41 -4.85
C LEU A 48 18.53 -3.70 -4.18
N VAL A 49 17.95 -4.05 -3.03
CA VAL A 49 18.40 -5.18 -2.20
C VAL A 49 17.47 -6.39 -2.39
N GLU A 50 16.16 -6.16 -2.24
CA GLU A 50 15.17 -7.23 -2.22
C GLU A 50 13.83 -6.70 -2.75
N ARG A 51 13.15 -7.50 -3.57
CA ARG A 51 11.79 -7.20 -4.01
C ARG A 51 10.80 -7.61 -2.93
N ILE A 52 10.12 -6.62 -2.33
CA ILE A 52 9.15 -6.81 -1.24
C ILE A 52 7.70 -6.81 -1.71
N GLY A 53 7.46 -6.38 -2.95
CA GLY A 53 6.11 -6.39 -3.54
C GLY A 53 6.13 -6.31 -5.05
N ALA A 54 5.07 -6.84 -5.66
CA ALA A 54 4.78 -6.70 -7.09
C ALA A 54 3.29 -6.43 -7.26
N GLY A 55 2.95 -5.43 -8.05
CA GLY A 55 1.58 -5.06 -8.40
C GLY A 55 1.39 -4.95 -9.91
N SER A 56 0.16 -4.66 -10.34
CA SER A 56 -0.16 -4.48 -11.76
C SER A 56 0.61 -3.35 -12.45
N ILE A 57 1.13 -2.38 -11.69
CA ILE A 57 1.72 -1.14 -12.20
C ILE A 57 3.22 -1.07 -11.98
N GLY A 58 3.80 -1.95 -11.15
CA GLY A 58 5.21 -1.87 -10.83
C GLY A 58 5.64 -2.80 -9.73
N GLN A 59 6.86 -2.62 -9.29
CA GLN A 59 7.49 -3.42 -8.24
C GLN A 59 7.89 -2.51 -7.08
N VAL A 60 7.86 -3.06 -5.87
CA VAL A 60 8.34 -2.38 -4.67
C VAL A 60 9.56 -3.12 -4.15
N TRP A 61 10.62 -2.37 -3.89
CA TRP A 61 11.93 -2.86 -3.46
C TRP A 61 12.31 -2.31 -2.10
N ARG A 62 12.90 -3.11 -1.26
CA ARG A 62 13.76 -2.65 -0.18
C ARG A 62 15.10 -2.25 -0.81
N ALA A 63 15.59 -1.08 -0.50
CA ALA A 63 16.79 -0.51 -1.09
C ALA A 63 17.63 0.25 -0.06
N GLN A 64 18.90 0.47 -0.39
CA GLN A 64 19.81 1.28 0.39
C GLN A 64 20.08 2.62 -0.31
N ASP A 65 19.78 3.74 0.35
CA ASP A 65 20.27 5.08 -0.04
C ASP A 65 21.73 5.19 0.39
N THR A 66 22.65 5.03 -0.56
CA THR A 66 24.09 5.03 -0.29
C THR A 66 24.63 6.38 0.14
N THR A 67 23.94 7.47 -0.22
CA THR A 67 24.32 8.84 0.15
C THR A 67 23.96 9.16 1.60
N LEU A 68 22.73 8.78 2.02
CA LEU A 68 22.25 9.08 3.36
C LEU A 68 22.39 7.87 4.33
N GLN A 69 22.95 6.74 3.86
CA GLN A 69 23.23 5.54 4.65
C GLN A 69 22.00 5.02 5.40
N ARG A 70 20.83 4.96 4.70
CA ARG A 70 19.55 4.51 5.29
C ARG A 70 18.82 3.55 4.38
N GLU A 71 17.99 2.70 4.97
CA GLU A 71 17.04 1.88 4.23
C GLU A 71 15.86 2.74 3.72
N VAL A 72 15.42 2.41 2.52
CA VAL A 72 14.28 3.05 1.86
C VAL A 72 13.44 2.00 1.12
N ALA A 73 12.17 2.29 0.92
CA ALA A 73 11.34 1.56 -0.02
C ALA A 73 11.33 2.29 -1.36
N ILE A 74 11.46 1.56 -2.47
CA ILE A 74 11.42 2.15 -3.81
C ILE A 74 10.36 1.44 -4.64
N LYS A 75 9.39 2.21 -5.10
CA LYS A 75 8.40 1.76 -6.08
C LYS A 75 8.89 2.13 -7.47
N THR A 76 9.05 1.13 -8.34
CA THR A 76 9.45 1.31 -9.74
C THR A 76 8.27 1.06 -10.67
N ILE A 77 8.14 1.87 -11.72
CA ILE A 77 7.11 1.77 -12.75
C ILE A 77 7.81 1.75 -14.11
N ASN A 78 7.50 0.75 -14.93
CA ASN A 78 8.07 0.65 -16.27
C ASN A 78 7.30 1.55 -17.25
N LEU A 79 7.93 2.61 -17.70
CA LEU A 79 7.37 3.56 -18.70
C LEU A 79 7.37 3.00 -20.13
N ALA A 80 8.23 2.02 -20.44
CA ALA A 80 8.30 1.44 -21.79
C ALA A 80 7.04 0.64 -22.16
N THR A 81 6.28 0.16 -21.17
CA THR A 81 5.01 -0.54 -21.40
C THR A 81 3.83 0.40 -21.62
N SER A 82 4.01 1.71 -21.38
CA SER A 82 2.97 2.73 -21.59
C SER A 82 3.04 3.30 -23.00
N ALA A 83 1.96 3.14 -23.75
CA ALA A 83 1.83 3.76 -25.07
C ALA A 83 1.54 5.28 -25.03
N ASP A 84 1.31 5.84 -23.83
CA ASP A 84 0.93 7.24 -23.65
C ASP A 84 2.12 8.09 -23.18
N PRO A 85 2.62 9.04 -24.01
CA PRO A 85 3.71 9.94 -23.67
C PRO A 85 3.43 10.82 -22.44
N SER A 86 2.16 11.00 -22.07
CA SER A 86 1.78 11.80 -20.91
C SER A 86 1.94 11.07 -19.57
N THR A 87 2.27 9.77 -19.56
CA THR A 87 2.40 8.95 -18.36
C THR A 87 3.49 9.48 -17.42
N GLU A 88 4.64 9.86 -17.95
CA GLU A 88 5.72 10.44 -17.15
C GLU A 88 5.31 11.78 -16.51
N ALA A 89 4.66 12.66 -17.26
CA ALA A 89 4.21 13.95 -16.74
C ALA A 89 3.12 13.80 -15.66
N ARG A 90 2.25 12.80 -15.79
CA ARG A 90 1.26 12.45 -14.75
C ARG A 90 1.94 11.90 -13.51
N PHE A 91 2.86 10.95 -13.68
CA PHE A 91 3.66 10.39 -12.60
C PHE A 91 4.34 11.49 -11.78
N ARG A 92 5.04 12.42 -12.44
CA ARG A 92 5.69 13.54 -11.76
C ARG A 92 4.71 14.42 -10.97
N ARG A 93 3.53 14.73 -11.54
CA ARG A 93 2.51 15.52 -10.85
C ARG A 93 1.96 14.82 -9.61
N GLU A 94 1.68 13.52 -9.70
CA GLU A 94 1.19 12.74 -8.55
C GLU A 94 2.28 12.56 -7.50
N ALA A 95 3.52 12.31 -7.90
CA ALA A 95 4.65 12.26 -6.98
C ALA A 95 4.83 13.58 -6.21
N ILE A 96 4.75 14.74 -6.90
CA ILE A 96 4.84 16.06 -6.28
C ILE A 96 3.68 16.30 -5.29
N ALA A 97 2.44 15.98 -5.69
CA ALA A 97 1.27 16.16 -4.84
C ALA A 97 1.36 15.30 -3.56
N THR A 98 1.84 14.07 -3.69
CA THR A 98 2.00 13.15 -2.56
C THR A 98 3.21 13.51 -1.69
N ALA A 99 4.31 14.00 -2.29
CA ALA A 99 5.50 14.44 -1.54
C ALA A 99 5.20 15.64 -0.62
N GLY A 100 4.17 16.44 -0.93
CA GLY A 100 3.69 17.52 -0.05
C GLY A 100 2.92 17.04 1.19
N LEU A 101 2.57 15.75 1.27
CA LEU A 101 1.88 15.20 2.43
C LEU A 101 2.87 14.92 3.56
N ASN A 102 2.66 15.57 4.70
CA ASN A 102 3.44 15.33 5.91
C ASN A 102 2.49 15.02 7.07
N HIS A 103 2.34 13.75 7.39
CA HIS A 103 1.47 13.27 8.47
C HIS A 103 2.00 11.93 9.03
N PRO A 104 1.95 11.68 10.34
CA PRO A 104 2.45 10.44 10.93
C PRO A 104 1.82 9.17 10.32
N ASN A 105 0.58 9.24 9.87
CA ASN A 105 -0.15 8.12 9.28
C ASN A 105 -0.13 8.11 7.74
N ILE A 106 0.80 8.81 7.12
CA ILE A 106 1.08 8.76 5.68
C ILE A 106 2.56 8.43 5.50
N VAL A 107 2.87 7.53 4.57
CA VAL A 107 4.27 7.22 4.24
C VAL A 107 4.98 8.47 3.71
N GLN A 108 6.17 8.76 4.23
CA GLN A 108 6.93 9.93 3.78
C GLN A 108 7.63 9.61 2.45
N ILE A 109 7.40 10.43 1.44
CA ILE A 109 8.17 10.39 0.19
C ILE A 109 9.45 11.21 0.38
N TYR A 110 10.57 10.62 -0.03
CA TYR A 110 11.90 11.24 0.09
C TYR A 110 12.43 11.78 -1.23
N ASP A 111 12.12 11.09 -2.33
CA ASP A 111 12.64 11.43 -3.66
C ASP A 111 11.79 10.77 -4.75
N SER A 112 11.91 11.26 -5.98
CA SER A 112 11.32 10.64 -7.16
C SER A 112 12.15 10.98 -8.40
N GLY A 113 12.18 10.08 -9.37
CA GLY A 113 12.94 10.32 -10.59
C GLY A 113 12.56 9.38 -11.71
N VAL A 114 13.28 9.55 -12.81
CA VAL A 114 13.23 8.67 -13.97
C VAL A 114 14.66 8.26 -14.30
N ASP A 115 14.89 6.97 -14.45
CA ASP A 115 16.16 6.39 -14.83
C ASP A 115 15.92 5.44 -16.02
N GLY A 116 16.40 5.82 -17.19
CA GLY A 116 16.08 5.15 -18.44
C GLY A 116 14.56 5.11 -18.70
N HIS A 117 14.01 3.90 -18.79
CA HIS A 117 12.56 3.66 -18.95
C HIS A 117 11.84 3.38 -17.65
N SER A 118 12.48 3.59 -16.50
CA SER A 118 11.90 3.32 -15.18
C SER A 118 11.66 4.61 -14.42
N ALA A 119 10.40 4.91 -14.12
CA ALA A 119 10.06 5.91 -13.12
C ALA A 119 10.14 5.29 -11.73
N TYR A 120 10.61 6.04 -10.73
CA TYR A 120 10.72 5.54 -9.37
C TYR A 120 10.32 6.59 -8.33
N ILE A 121 9.79 6.10 -7.21
CA ILE A 121 9.51 6.89 -6.01
C ILE A 121 10.26 6.24 -4.85
N VAL A 122 11.02 7.04 -4.13
CA VAL A 122 11.75 6.66 -2.92
C VAL A 122 10.95 7.12 -1.71
N MET A 123 10.67 6.19 -0.80
CA MET A 123 9.86 6.47 0.37
C MET A 123 10.42 5.80 1.61
N GLU A 124 9.86 6.16 2.75
CA GLU A 124 10.13 5.54 4.05
C GLU A 124 9.94 4.02 3.95
N PHE A 125 10.92 3.26 4.45
CA PHE A 125 10.78 1.82 4.61
C PHE A 125 10.06 1.50 5.92
N LEU A 126 9.00 0.71 5.83
CA LEU A 126 8.19 0.30 6.98
C LEU A 126 8.49 -1.17 7.29
N HIS A 127 8.86 -1.46 8.52
CA HIS A 127 9.28 -2.81 8.94
C HIS A 127 8.12 -3.73 9.29
N GLY A 128 6.92 -3.18 9.51
CA GLY A 128 5.74 -3.94 9.90
C GLY A 128 4.96 -4.54 8.74
N PRO A 129 4.01 -5.42 9.03
CA PRO A 129 3.10 -6.00 8.05
C PRO A 129 2.02 -5.00 7.63
N ASN A 130 1.41 -5.22 6.46
CA ASN A 130 0.17 -4.55 6.11
C ASN A 130 -1.05 -5.22 6.77
N LEU A 131 -2.17 -4.49 6.88
CA LEU A 131 -3.39 -5.01 7.51
C LEU A 131 -3.96 -6.24 6.79
N GLN A 132 -3.79 -6.36 5.48
CA GLN A 132 -4.22 -7.54 4.73
C GLN A 132 -3.47 -8.79 5.19
N SER A 133 -2.16 -8.67 5.37
CA SER A 133 -1.32 -9.78 5.87
C SER A 133 -1.68 -10.18 7.28
N ILE A 134 -2.02 -9.21 8.15
CA ILE A 134 -2.46 -9.46 9.52
C ILE A 134 -3.77 -10.26 9.49
N VAL A 135 -4.78 -9.75 8.79
CA VAL A 135 -6.09 -10.40 8.68
C VAL A 135 -5.98 -11.81 8.08
N THR A 136 -5.15 -11.98 7.05
CA THR A 136 -4.97 -13.29 6.41
C THR A 136 -4.28 -14.30 7.32
N LYS A 137 -3.28 -13.86 8.11
CA LYS A 137 -2.47 -14.77 8.94
C LYS A 137 -3.06 -15.00 10.34
N ARG A 138 -3.67 -13.97 10.93
CA ARG A 138 -4.12 -13.97 12.33
C ARG A 138 -5.65 -13.96 12.48
N GLY A 139 -6.40 -13.77 11.37
CA GLY A 139 -7.85 -13.55 11.40
C GLY A 139 -8.23 -12.07 11.63
N PRO A 140 -9.53 -11.81 11.90
CA PRO A 140 -10.03 -10.47 12.16
C PRO A 140 -9.37 -9.86 13.41
N ILE A 141 -9.26 -8.53 13.43
CA ILE A 141 -8.74 -7.79 14.58
C ILE A 141 -9.91 -7.44 15.50
N ASP A 142 -9.77 -7.68 16.81
CA ASP A 142 -10.77 -7.26 17.81
C ASP A 142 -11.08 -5.78 17.64
N TRP A 143 -12.35 -5.40 17.70
CA TRP A 143 -12.76 -4.03 17.46
C TRP A 143 -12.13 -3.03 18.47
N ARG A 144 -11.80 -3.47 19.68
CA ARG A 144 -11.15 -2.63 20.70
C ARG A 144 -9.73 -2.23 20.30
N ASP A 145 -9.02 -3.14 19.65
CA ASP A 145 -7.67 -2.88 19.09
C ASP A 145 -7.75 -2.17 17.74
N ALA A 146 -8.76 -2.52 16.93
CA ALA A 146 -8.92 -1.97 15.60
C ALA A 146 -9.34 -0.49 15.61
N VAL A 147 -10.24 -0.06 16.51
CA VAL A 147 -10.79 1.30 16.54
C VAL A 147 -9.71 2.37 16.66
N PRO A 148 -8.74 2.33 17.61
CA PRO A 148 -7.68 3.34 17.71
C PRO A 148 -6.73 3.33 16.50
N LEU A 149 -6.49 2.16 15.91
CA LEU A 149 -5.70 2.04 14.68
C LEU A 149 -6.43 2.69 13.48
N LEU A 150 -7.72 2.39 13.32
CA LEU A 150 -8.56 2.91 12.25
C LEU A 150 -8.76 4.44 12.35
N ALA A 151 -8.84 4.98 13.59
CA ALA A 151 -8.88 6.42 13.80
C ALA A 151 -7.63 7.14 13.23
N GLN A 152 -6.46 6.53 13.42
CA GLN A 152 -5.21 7.05 12.86
C GLN A 152 -5.19 7.00 11.32
N VAL A 153 -5.68 5.91 10.72
CA VAL A 153 -5.81 5.79 9.25
C VAL A 153 -6.74 6.86 8.72
N ALA A 154 -7.92 7.07 9.34
CA ALA A 154 -8.85 8.12 8.97
C ALA A 154 -8.24 9.53 9.12
N ALA A 155 -7.41 9.77 10.14
CA ALA A 155 -6.69 11.04 10.31
C ALA A 155 -5.71 11.30 9.15
N GLY A 156 -5.00 10.25 8.70
CA GLY A 156 -4.15 10.32 7.50
C GLY A 156 -4.93 10.70 6.24
N LEU A 157 -6.07 10.04 5.99
CA LEU A 157 -6.97 10.38 4.87
C LEU A 157 -7.45 11.83 4.97
N GLY A 158 -7.88 12.27 6.15
CA GLY A 158 -8.31 13.65 6.37
C GLY A 158 -7.22 14.68 6.11
N SER A 159 -5.96 14.36 6.42
CA SER A 159 -4.82 15.22 6.10
C SER A 159 -4.62 15.37 4.59
N ALA A 160 -4.69 14.27 3.84
CA ALA A 160 -4.60 14.29 2.37
C ALA A 160 -5.77 15.05 1.74
N HIS A 161 -6.99 14.81 2.20
CA HIS A 161 -8.21 15.44 1.67
C HIS A 161 -8.19 16.96 1.83
N ARG A 162 -7.66 17.51 2.95
CA ARG A 162 -7.51 18.97 3.15
C ARG A 162 -6.57 19.61 2.12
N LEU A 163 -5.64 18.86 1.58
CA LEU A 163 -4.70 19.29 0.52
C LEU A 163 -5.21 18.97 -0.89
N GLY A 164 -6.46 18.50 -1.01
CA GLY A 164 -7.07 18.13 -2.29
C GLY A 164 -6.54 16.81 -2.89
N VAL A 165 -5.79 16.02 -2.11
CA VAL A 165 -5.28 14.73 -2.53
C VAL A 165 -6.25 13.62 -2.13
N VAL A 166 -6.68 12.82 -3.11
CA VAL A 166 -7.56 11.66 -2.93
C VAL A 166 -6.74 10.39 -3.14
N HIS A 167 -6.87 9.43 -2.23
CA HIS A 167 -6.07 8.19 -2.25
C HIS A 167 -6.49 7.23 -3.37
N ARG A 168 -7.79 7.03 -3.56
CA ARG A 168 -8.43 6.25 -4.63
C ARG A 168 -8.21 4.73 -4.60
N ASP A 169 -7.36 4.21 -3.72
CA ASP A 169 -7.09 2.78 -3.55
C ASP A 169 -6.95 2.43 -2.07
N VAL A 170 -7.90 2.89 -1.24
CA VAL A 170 -7.92 2.60 0.20
C VAL A 170 -8.32 1.14 0.41
N LYS A 171 -7.39 0.33 0.94
CA LYS A 171 -7.59 -1.09 1.23
C LYS A 171 -6.61 -1.58 2.29
N PRO A 172 -6.84 -2.72 2.95
CA PRO A 172 -5.95 -3.23 4.00
C PRO A 172 -4.50 -3.46 3.54
N ALA A 173 -4.28 -3.82 2.27
CA ALA A 173 -2.95 -3.99 1.71
C ALA A 173 -2.13 -2.68 1.65
N ASN A 174 -2.82 -1.53 1.59
CA ASN A 174 -2.21 -0.19 1.51
C ASN A 174 -2.15 0.53 2.86
N VAL A 175 -2.36 -0.18 3.96
CA VAL A 175 -2.11 0.29 5.33
C VAL A 175 -1.04 -0.60 5.94
N VAL A 176 0.16 -0.05 6.14
CA VAL A 176 1.34 -0.77 6.65
C VAL A 176 1.66 -0.27 8.04
N LEU A 177 1.95 -1.16 8.97
CA LEU A 177 2.39 -0.80 10.30
C LEU A 177 3.87 -0.42 10.31
N SER A 178 4.27 0.50 11.19
CA SER A 178 5.67 0.92 11.31
C SER A 178 6.57 -0.15 11.91
N SER A 179 6.01 -1.10 12.67
CA SER A 179 6.69 -2.28 13.24
C SER A 179 5.76 -3.49 13.27
N GLU A 180 6.26 -4.65 13.73
CA GLU A 180 5.50 -5.90 13.84
C GLU A 180 4.35 -5.86 14.87
N GLU A 181 4.32 -4.87 15.75
CA GLU A 181 3.31 -4.71 16.79
C GLU A 181 2.04 -4.06 16.25
N LEU A 182 0.87 -4.58 16.62
CA LEU A 182 -0.42 -4.05 16.20
C LEU A 182 -0.68 -2.62 16.71
N THR A 183 -0.08 -2.26 17.85
CA THR A 183 -0.14 -0.92 18.45
C THR A 183 0.77 0.10 17.79
N SER A 184 1.61 -0.33 16.86
CA SER A 184 2.51 0.57 16.14
C SER A 184 1.74 1.48 15.16
N THR A 185 2.38 2.56 14.73
CA THR A 185 1.75 3.57 13.88
C THR A 185 1.37 3.00 12.51
N PRO A 186 0.07 2.99 12.12
CA PRO A 186 -0.34 2.63 10.77
C PRO A 186 -0.02 3.78 9.81
N LYS A 187 0.46 3.45 8.64
CA LYS A 187 0.76 4.40 7.57
C LYS A 187 0.08 4.01 6.27
N LEU A 188 -0.60 4.97 5.66
CA LEU A 188 -1.14 4.85 4.32
C LEU A 188 0.01 4.91 3.30
N VAL A 189 0.04 3.94 2.40
CA VAL A 189 1.00 3.86 1.30
C VAL A 189 0.26 3.90 -0.05
N ASP A 190 0.97 4.17 -1.14
CA ASP A 190 0.45 4.07 -2.51
C ASP A 190 -0.71 5.02 -2.86
N PHE A 191 -0.61 6.30 -2.46
CA PHE A 191 -1.53 7.34 -2.91
C PHE A 191 -1.55 7.45 -4.44
N GLY A 192 -2.72 7.22 -5.05
CA GLY A 192 -3.10 7.64 -6.41
C GLY A 192 -2.24 7.25 -7.62
N ILE A 193 -1.02 6.74 -7.40
CA ILE A 193 -0.04 6.41 -8.45
C ILE A 193 -0.56 5.33 -9.41
N ALA A 194 -1.52 4.53 -8.94
CA ALA A 194 -2.18 3.47 -9.72
C ALA A 194 -2.94 3.99 -10.96
N ARG A 195 -3.41 5.23 -10.96
CA ARG A 195 -4.25 5.76 -12.04
C ARG A 195 -3.49 6.16 -13.31
N LEU A 196 -2.15 6.15 -13.28
CA LEU A 196 -1.34 6.41 -14.47
C LEU A 196 -1.51 5.34 -15.55
N ALA A 197 -1.88 4.11 -15.15
CA ALA A 197 -2.12 3.00 -16.06
C ALA A 197 -3.61 2.77 -16.34
N ASP A 198 -4.54 3.19 -15.46
CA ASP A 198 -5.95 2.79 -15.53
C ASP A 198 -6.81 3.56 -16.55
N GLN A 199 -6.39 4.70 -17.07
CA GLN A 199 -7.14 5.36 -18.15
C GLN A 199 -7.10 4.59 -19.49
N GLN A 200 -6.25 3.56 -19.60
CA GLN A 200 -6.25 2.62 -20.72
C GLN A 200 -6.87 1.26 -20.42
N ALA A 201 -7.11 0.95 -19.16
CA ALA A 201 -7.73 -0.30 -18.75
C ALA A 201 -9.25 -0.14 -18.58
N THR A 202 -9.96 0.03 -19.68
CA THR A 202 -11.39 -0.34 -19.80
C THR A 202 -11.58 -1.86 -19.76
N ALA A 203 -10.60 -2.61 -19.28
CA ALA A 203 -10.64 -4.05 -19.17
C ALA A 203 -10.64 -4.44 -17.68
N LEU A 204 -11.83 -4.56 -17.09
CA LEU A 204 -12.09 -5.39 -15.91
C LEU A 204 -11.79 -6.89 -16.19
N THR A 205 -10.85 -7.17 -17.08
CA THR A 205 -10.56 -8.51 -17.55
C THR A 205 -9.23 -8.97 -16.98
N SER A 206 -9.39 -9.96 -16.11
CA SER A 206 -8.38 -10.93 -15.68
C SER A 206 -7.26 -10.44 -14.79
N THR A 207 -7.42 -10.73 -13.51
CA THR A 207 -6.46 -11.42 -12.62
C THR A 207 -6.94 -11.31 -11.16
N MET A 208 -6.49 -12.19 -10.27
CA MET A 208 -6.82 -12.15 -8.83
C MET A 208 -6.54 -10.77 -8.19
N THR A 209 -5.62 -9.99 -8.75
CA THR A 209 -5.33 -8.60 -8.32
C THR A 209 -6.51 -7.66 -8.61
N ALA A 210 -7.21 -7.84 -9.72
CA ALA A 210 -8.39 -7.03 -10.06
C ALA A 210 -9.58 -7.35 -9.14
N ILE A 211 -9.76 -8.61 -8.73
CA ILE A 211 -10.77 -9.01 -7.74
C ILE A 211 -10.49 -8.35 -6.38
N GLY A 212 -9.22 -8.38 -5.93
CA GLY A 212 -8.81 -7.79 -4.66
C GLY A 212 -9.07 -6.28 -4.59
N SER A 213 -8.87 -5.54 -5.67
CA SER A 213 -9.15 -4.09 -5.72
C SER A 213 -10.64 -3.78 -5.85
N ALA A 214 -11.41 -4.59 -6.58
CA ALA A 214 -12.87 -4.40 -6.73
C ALA A 214 -13.60 -4.47 -5.38
N ALA A 215 -13.09 -5.26 -4.42
CA ALA A 215 -13.70 -5.43 -3.10
C ALA A 215 -13.76 -4.14 -2.26
N TYR A 216 -12.97 -3.12 -2.60
CA TYR A 216 -12.88 -1.84 -1.90
C TYR A 216 -13.30 -0.65 -2.77
N MET A 217 -13.71 -0.89 -4.00
CA MET A 217 -14.09 0.15 -4.95
C MET A 217 -15.40 0.83 -4.52
N SER A 218 -15.45 2.14 -4.56
CA SER A 218 -16.69 2.86 -4.29
C SER A 218 -17.70 2.71 -5.45
N PRO A 219 -19.02 2.87 -5.20
CA PRO A 219 -20.03 2.80 -6.25
C PRO A 219 -19.73 3.70 -7.44
N GLU A 220 -19.33 4.95 -7.19
CA GLU A 220 -18.97 5.92 -8.23
C GLU A 220 -17.69 5.54 -8.99
N GLN A 221 -16.71 4.89 -8.33
CA GLN A 221 -15.56 4.31 -9.03
C GLN A 221 -15.98 3.17 -9.95
N ALA A 222 -16.83 2.26 -9.44
CA ALA A 222 -17.35 1.13 -10.22
C ALA A 222 -18.21 1.57 -11.41
N ALA A 223 -18.93 2.69 -11.27
CA ALA A 223 -19.73 3.31 -12.34
C ALA A 223 -18.91 4.19 -13.30
N GLY A 224 -17.62 4.43 -13.03
CA GLY A 224 -16.78 5.31 -13.85
C GLY A 224 -17.10 6.80 -13.68
N GLU A 225 -17.74 7.16 -12.58
CA GLU A 225 -18.14 8.53 -12.25
C GLU A 225 -16.99 9.32 -11.58
N ARG A 226 -17.29 10.55 -11.17
CA ARG A 226 -16.30 11.42 -10.53
C ARG A 226 -15.93 10.93 -9.14
N VAL A 227 -14.64 10.68 -8.93
CA VAL A 227 -14.06 10.21 -7.66
C VAL A 227 -13.56 11.39 -6.84
N GLY A 228 -13.89 11.39 -5.54
CA GLY A 228 -13.50 12.43 -4.60
C GLY A 228 -13.17 11.88 -3.20
N PRO A 229 -12.97 12.76 -2.19
CA PRO A 229 -12.72 12.35 -0.80
C PRO A 229 -13.76 11.35 -0.27
N ASN A 230 -15.03 11.51 -0.62
CA ASN A 230 -16.10 10.61 -0.19
C ASN A 230 -15.97 9.19 -0.76
N SER A 231 -15.25 9.02 -1.88
CA SER A 231 -14.94 7.70 -2.42
C SER A 231 -13.94 6.95 -1.53
N ASP A 232 -12.91 7.65 -1.01
CA ASP A 232 -11.97 7.09 -0.04
C ASP A 232 -12.69 6.68 1.25
N MET A 233 -13.70 7.46 1.68
CA MET A 233 -14.47 7.14 2.89
C MET A 233 -15.32 5.88 2.72
N TYR A 234 -15.89 5.64 1.54
CA TYR A 234 -16.54 4.36 1.24
C TYR A 234 -15.56 3.19 1.29
N SER A 235 -14.43 3.33 0.61
CA SER A 235 -13.37 2.32 0.59
C SER A 235 -12.84 2.06 2.00
N PHE A 236 -12.75 3.10 2.84
CA PHE A 236 -12.41 2.98 4.25
C PHE A 236 -13.47 2.17 5.03
N GLY A 237 -14.75 2.35 4.77
CA GLY A 237 -15.82 1.50 5.32
C GLY A 237 -15.65 0.03 4.95
N CYS A 238 -15.30 -0.26 3.68
CA CYS A 238 -14.99 -1.62 3.23
C CYS A 238 -13.73 -2.20 3.91
N LEU A 239 -12.71 -1.36 4.12
CA LEU A 239 -11.51 -1.71 4.88
C LEU A 239 -11.87 -2.05 6.34
N MET A 240 -12.69 -1.23 7.00
CA MET A 240 -13.17 -1.49 8.36
C MET A 240 -13.88 -2.85 8.45
N MET A 241 -14.82 -3.12 7.55
CA MET A 241 -15.50 -4.43 7.46
C MET A 241 -14.48 -5.56 7.37
N THR A 242 -13.49 -5.45 6.48
CA THR A 242 -12.49 -6.49 6.28
C THR A 242 -11.64 -6.73 7.52
N VAL A 243 -11.16 -5.65 8.16
CA VAL A 243 -10.31 -5.73 9.35
C VAL A 243 -11.05 -6.34 10.53
N LEU A 244 -12.32 -5.97 10.72
CA LEU A 244 -13.15 -6.39 11.84
C LEU A 244 -13.77 -7.78 11.66
N THR A 245 -14.00 -8.23 10.41
CA THR A 245 -14.73 -9.48 10.14
C THR A 245 -13.88 -10.55 9.45
N GLY A 246 -12.69 -10.20 8.97
CA GLY A 246 -11.85 -11.09 8.16
C GLY A 246 -12.24 -11.15 6.69
N GLN A 247 -13.34 -10.51 6.28
CA GLN A 247 -13.88 -10.59 4.93
C GLN A 247 -14.39 -9.24 4.43
N PRO A 248 -14.25 -8.93 3.13
CA PRO A 248 -14.84 -7.73 2.55
C PRO A 248 -16.37 -7.77 2.62
N PRO A 249 -17.03 -6.59 2.48
CA PRO A 249 -18.50 -6.54 2.54
C PRO A 249 -19.16 -7.38 1.46
N PHE A 250 -18.63 -7.39 0.25
CA PHE A 250 -19.15 -8.13 -0.90
C PHE A 250 -18.08 -9.10 -1.43
N PRO A 251 -18.07 -10.35 -0.94
CA PRO A 251 -17.23 -11.39 -1.52
C PRO A 251 -17.77 -11.81 -2.89
N GLY A 252 -16.90 -12.20 -3.81
CA GLY A 252 -17.32 -12.67 -5.13
C GLY A 252 -16.16 -13.29 -5.92
N GLU A 253 -16.51 -14.12 -6.89
CA GLU A 253 -15.56 -14.87 -7.72
C GLU A 253 -15.08 -14.08 -8.93
N SER A 254 -15.75 -13.00 -9.29
CA SER A 254 -15.35 -12.14 -10.41
C SER A 254 -15.32 -10.66 -10.03
N PRO A 255 -14.36 -9.87 -10.57
CA PRO A 255 -14.30 -8.43 -10.34
C PRO A 255 -15.59 -7.70 -10.74
N VAL A 256 -16.24 -8.16 -11.82
CA VAL A 256 -17.47 -7.56 -12.34
C VAL A 256 -18.66 -7.80 -11.38
N ALA A 257 -18.77 -9.01 -10.82
CA ALA A 257 -19.83 -9.31 -9.85
C ALA A 257 -19.64 -8.48 -8.57
N VAL A 258 -18.42 -8.36 -8.08
CA VAL A 258 -18.08 -7.54 -6.91
C VAL A 258 -18.37 -6.06 -7.18
N ALA A 259 -17.91 -5.52 -8.31
CA ALA A 259 -18.18 -4.13 -8.69
C ALA A 259 -19.68 -3.84 -8.81
N ARG A 260 -20.46 -4.76 -9.38
CA ARG A 260 -21.93 -4.66 -9.41
C ARG A 260 -22.52 -4.62 -8.00
N ALA A 261 -22.06 -5.48 -7.09
CA ALA A 261 -22.52 -5.49 -5.71
C ALA A 261 -22.16 -4.19 -4.97
N GLN A 262 -20.99 -3.59 -5.24
CA GLN A 262 -20.63 -2.26 -4.72
C GLN A 262 -21.63 -1.19 -5.13
N VAL A 263 -22.20 -1.26 -6.33
CA VAL A 263 -23.18 -0.28 -6.82
C VAL A 263 -24.58 -0.53 -6.26
N TYR A 264 -25.05 -1.79 -6.29
CA TYR A 264 -26.47 -2.10 -6.13
C TYR A 264 -26.84 -2.82 -4.85
N ASP A 265 -25.94 -3.62 -4.27
CA ASP A 265 -26.32 -4.48 -3.16
C ASP A 265 -26.17 -3.73 -1.81
N THR A 266 -27.07 -4.03 -0.87
CA THR A 266 -27.01 -3.47 0.49
C THR A 266 -25.83 -4.07 1.25
N PRO A 267 -24.96 -3.25 1.88
CA PRO A 267 -23.89 -3.77 2.71
C PRO A 267 -24.43 -4.58 3.90
N PRO A 268 -23.75 -5.68 4.30
CA PRO A 268 -24.13 -6.42 5.48
C PRO A 268 -23.88 -5.58 6.74
N LEU A 269 -24.71 -5.79 7.77
CA LEU A 269 -24.50 -5.15 9.07
C LEU A 269 -23.27 -5.74 9.76
N LEU A 270 -22.48 -4.89 10.41
CA LEU A 270 -21.27 -5.30 11.13
C LEU A 270 -21.58 -6.34 12.22
N ARG A 271 -22.59 -6.08 13.05
CA ARG A 271 -22.96 -6.93 14.18
C ARG A 271 -23.54 -8.30 13.77
N SER A 272 -23.89 -8.49 12.52
CA SER A 272 -24.21 -9.82 12.00
C SER A 272 -23.00 -10.75 11.96
N ARG A 273 -21.78 -10.19 11.96
CA ARG A 273 -20.50 -10.93 11.92
C ARG A 273 -19.66 -10.71 13.20
N VAL A 274 -19.85 -9.59 13.89
CA VAL A 274 -19.17 -9.20 15.15
C VAL A 274 -20.25 -8.79 16.16
N PRO A 275 -20.95 -9.73 16.82
CA PRO A 275 -22.12 -9.43 17.65
C PRO A 275 -21.85 -8.54 18.87
N ASP A 276 -20.62 -8.54 19.38
CA ASP A 276 -20.17 -7.73 20.54
C ASP A 276 -19.67 -6.34 20.15
N ALA A 277 -19.64 -6.00 18.86
CA ALA A 277 -19.32 -4.65 18.43
C ALA A 277 -20.39 -3.64 18.89
N PRO A 278 -19.99 -2.42 19.32
CA PRO A 278 -20.93 -1.38 19.69
C PRO A 278 -21.87 -1.00 18.54
N ALA A 279 -23.12 -0.66 18.83
CA ALA A 279 -24.07 -0.17 17.82
C ALA A 279 -23.56 1.10 17.14
N SER A 280 -22.86 1.98 17.85
CA SER A 280 -22.20 3.17 17.31
C SER A 280 -21.17 2.84 16.23
N LEU A 281 -20.39 1.75 16.38
CA LEU A 281 -19.44 1.28 15.38
C LEU A 281 -20.14 0.71 14.13
N GLU A 282 -21.20 -0.07 14.33
CA GLU A 282 -22.05 -0.55 13.21
C GLU A 282 -22.64 0.60 12.41
N ASN A 283 -23.22 1.61 13.09
CA ASN A 283 -23.78 2.80 12.45
C ASN A 283 -22.74 3.56 11.63
N LEU A 284 -21.53 3.74 12.18
CA LEU A 284 -20.44 4.40 11.48
C LEU A 284 -20.05 3.63 10.20
N VAL A 285 -19.85 2.32 10.29
CA VAL A 285 -19.49 1.47 9.15
C VAL A 285 -20.59 1.53 8.08
N ALA A 286 -21.87 1.44 8.49
CA ALA A 286 -23.01 1.53 7.58
C ALA A 286 -23.11 2.91 6.89
N ALA A 287 -22.86 3.99 7.62
CA ALA A 287 -22.85 5.36 7.08
C ALA A 287 -21.71 5.57 6.07
N LEU A 288 -20.51 5.07 6.35
CA LEU A 288 -19.37 5.11 5.44
C LEU A 288 -19.66 4.35 4.12
N MET A 289 -20.35 3.23 4.21
CA MET A 289 -20.72 2.43 3.02
C MET A 289 -22.05 2.86 2.37
N ASN A 290 -22.56 4.06 2.67
CA ASN A 290 -23.71 4.62 1.98
C ASN A 290 -23.43 4.74 0.47
N LYS A 291 -24.42 4.37 -0.36
CA LYS A 291 -24.26 4.42 -1.82
C LYS A 291 -24.14 5.86 -2.33
N ARG A 292 -24.81 6.80 -1.69
CA ARG A 292 -24.73 8.24 -2.03
C ARG A 292 -23.50 8.87 -1.39
N PRO A 293 -22.54 9.43 -2.17
CA PRO A 293 -21.31 10.00 -1.65
C PRO A 293 -21.51 11.10 -0.63
N GLU A 294 -22.52 11.97 -0.84
CA GLU A 294 -22.82 13.13 0.01
C GLU A 294 -23.41 12.74 1.38
N ALA A 295 -23.89 11.52 1.53
CA ALA A 295 -24.43 11.01 2.80
C ALA A 295 -23.36 10.32 3.67
N ARG A 296 -22.13 10.22 3.20
CA ARG A 296 -21.02 9.60 3.93
C ARG A 296 -20.33 10.61 4.85
N PRO A 297 -19.98 10.22 6.08
CA PRO A 297 -19.20 11.10 6.95
C PRO A 297 -17.82 11.38 6.35
N SER A 298 -17.36 12.61 6.56
CA SER A 298 -15.98 13.01 6.22
C SER A 298 -14.97 12.28 7.09
N ALA A 299 -13.69 12.34 6.70
CA ALA A 299 -12.61 11.77 7.50
C ALA A 299 -12.54 12.41 8.90
N THR A 300 -12.81 13.71 9.04
CA THR A 300 -12.80 14.40 10.34
C THR A 300 -13.94 13.90 11.24
N GLU A 301 -15.16 13.76 10.72
CA GLU A 301 -16.30 13.20 11.46
C GLU A 301 -16.05 11.73 11.83
N THR A 302 -15.44 10.98 10.93
CA THR A 302 -15.06 9.58 11.17
C THR A 302 -14.05 9.45 12.32
N VAL A 303 -13.01 10.31 12.36
CA VAL A 303 -12.04 10.34 13.46
C VAL A 303 -12.73 10.66 14.78
N ALA A 304 -13.61 11.66 14.80
CA ALA A 304 -14.36 12.03 16.00
C ALA A 304 -15.23 10.86 16.51
N ALA A 305 -15.93 10.18 15.59
CA ALA A 305 -16.76 9.02 15.93
C ALA A 305 -15.93 7.84 16.48
N LEU A 306 -14.82 7.49 15.84
CA LEU A 306 -13.93 6.41 16.30
C LEU A 306 -13.32 6.72 17.67
N ASN A 307 -12.90 7.96 17.92
CA ASN A 307 -12.38 8.38 19.21
C ASN A 307 -13.45 8.35 20.31
N ALA A 308 -14.69 8.71 19.99
CA ALA A 308 -15.81 8.61 20.94
C ALA A 308 -16.09 7.13 21.31
N ILE A 309 -16.12 6.23 20.31
CA ILE A 309 -16.30 4.79 20.52
C ILE A 309 -15.14 4.20 21.36
N HIS A 310 -13.90 4.66 21.14
CA HIS A 310 -12.75 4.22 21.92
C HIS A 310 -12.84 4.67 23.39
N GLY A 311 -13.33 5.89 23.63
CA GLY A 311 -13.48 6.45 24.99
C GLY A 311 -14.66 5.87 25.76
N ASP A 312 -15.80 5.69 25.09
CA ASP A 312 -17.03 5.12 25.68
C ASP A 312 -17.82 4.38 24.59
N PRO A 313 -17.67 3.05 24.52
CA PRO A 313 -18.36 2.22 23.53
C PRO A 313 -19.90 2.25 23.65
N ASP A 314 -20.43 2.54 24.82
CA ASP A 314 -21.87 2.56 25.10
C ASP A 314 -22.50 3.94 24.89
N ALA A 315 -21.67 4.96 24.65
CA ALA A 315 -22.16 6.31 24.35
C ALA A 315 -23.00 6.33 23.08
N PRO A 316 -24.00 7.25 22.98
CA PRO A 316 -24.73 7.48 21.74
C PRO A 316 -23.77 7.80 20.62
N GLY A 317 -23.90 7.09 19.47
CA GLY A 317 -23.04 7.31 18.33
C GLY A 317 -23.16 8.74 17.78
N LEU A 318 -22.04 9.36 17.41
CA LEU A 318 -22.02 10.69 16.77
C LEU A 318 -22.58 10.66 15.34
N ILE A 319 -22.72 9.47 14.76
CA ILE A 319 -23.21 9.24 13.40
C ILE A 319 -24.56 8.55 13.50
N GLU A 320 -25.59 9.16 12.93
CA GLU A 320 -26.90 8.52 12.82
C GLU A 320 -26.86 7.35 11.83
N PRO A 321 -27.66 6.28 12.09
CA PRO A 321 -27.78 5.21 11.12
C PRO A 321 -28.34 5.74 9.79
N PRO A 322 -27.90 5.20 8.65
CA PRO A 322 -28.42 5.60 7.35
C PRO A 322 -29.93 5.33 7.32
N ARG A 323 -30.70 6.34 6.96
CA ARG A 323 -32.15 6.16 6.76
C ARG A 323 -32.38 5.10 5.67
N PRO A 324 -33.26 4.13 5.89
CA PRO A 324 -33.60 3.19 4.85
C PRO A 324 -34.08 3.96 3.61
N ALA A 325 -33.60 3.54 2.44
CA ALA A 325 -34.09 4.09 1.18
C ALA A 325 -35.61 3.90 1.17
N GLY A 326 -36.36 5.00 1.14
CA GLY A 326 -37.79 4.93 0.97
C GLY A 326 -38.14 4.14 -0.32
N PRO A 327 -39.27 3.45 -0.41
CA PRO A 327 -39.67 2.77 -1.63
C PRO A 327 -39.60 3.80 -2.77
N GLY A 328 -38.79 3.49 -3.78
CA GLY A 328 -38.60 4.36 -4.93
C GLY A 328 -39.96 4.69 -5.57
N THR A 329 -40.25 5.96 -5.70
CA THR A 329 -41.35 6.49 -6.50
C THR A 329 -40.92 6.55 -7.96
#